data_c96333b8dc3279e3d08a9d8cda26aede
#
_entry.id   c96333b8dc3279e3d08a9d8cda26aede
#
_cell.length_a   1.000
_cell.length_b   1.000
_cell.length_c   1.000
_cell.angle_alpha   90.00
_cell.angle_beta   90.00
_cell.angle_gamma   90.00
#
_symmetry.space_group_name_H-M   'P 1'
#
loop_
_entity.id
_entity.type
_entity.pdbx_description
1 polymer ?
#
loop_
_entity_poly.entity_id
_entity_poly.type
_entity_poly.pdbx_seq_one_letter_code
_entity_poly.pdbx_strand_id
1 'polypeptide(L)'
;MAMTGSHCHQDAAAKTFLALEGEVYANAGNDNLTTATSQSDLIRQYRQTGSDFPRSVNGAYTAALWDDNNKALHLVRDHAGCRSVYYAHSDGGIVFASTAAAIVASGVVDPAIDPASVDCYFGVKALSPPRTMFKHIFALRPGHALVWKDGQARQHDYWRLHEVREDQRSSADELREQLRATIEDAVRIRQRAGGNFCALVSGGIDTSAVATLLSRSPGSPRPLHGLSIAFDEMAYSDASLQDIIVRTLGVDQHERILKPAEFAATLTQAVGFLDAPVNDAALVGMHAVLGMARKDGYDVVFDGEGPDELFPAGNTQGERGIAGLLRLPQPLRRASFGLLANSLPIGDSLVDRIRRMCARLALPDDERRMTWRPLFHTAVRQKLLTAEYRTGTDPYAVGKEYLGKATLNDPLNLYQYGLITTFLPDDLLYKNERMASAHNVMNRTPLVDYRLIELALRTPSRYQIAPPTPQTDGIKLLYKAALRGIVPDGILDRKKERGFSQPTKVWFAGPLKDFLHEHILGAGATARGIINRVFVQRLFDEHTRGQANHDAYLTSLLIFNLWMDSQENWRASCTGTFSGNHQGVGSRHMAAQT
;
A
#
# COMPACT_ATOMS: atom_id res chain seq x y z
N MET A 1 -19.98 5.63 -12.73
CA MET A 1 -18.53 5.77 -12.96
C MET A 1 -18.09 4.51 -13.67
N ALA A 2 -17.82 4.56 -14.98
CA ALA A 2 -17.37 3.39 -15.72
C ALA A 2 -15.94 3.09 -15.27
N MET A 3 -15.72 1.93 -14.65
CA MET A 3 -14.39 1.48 -14.28
C MET A 3 -13.66 1.11 -15.56
N THR A 4 -12.61 1.84 -15.87
CA THR A 4 -11.73 1.49 -16.98
C THR A 4 -10.92 0.27 -16.58
N GLY A 5 -11.05 -0.78 -17.38
CA GLY A 5 -10.35 -2.04 -17.19
C GLY A 5 -11.15 -3.19 -16.58
N SER A 6 -12.44 -3.01 -16.27
CA SER A 6 -13.29 -4.15 -15.91
C SER A 6 -13.81 -4.83 -17.18
N HIS A 7 -13.48 -6.10 -17.32
CA HIS A 7 -13.94 -6.95 -18.42
C HIS A 7 -14.88 -8.02 -17.88
N CYS A 8 -16.03 -8.19 -18.52
CA CYS A 8 -16.94 -9.29 -18.22
C CYS A 8 -16.86 -10.32 -19.34
N HIS A 9 -16.76 -11.59 -18.97
CA HIS A 9 -16.77 -12.72 -19.88
C HIS A 9 -17.80 -13.77 -19.43
N GLN A 10 -18.57 -14.27 -20.37
CA GLN A 10 -19.51 -15.34 -20.13
C GLN A 10 -19.11 -16.56 -20.95
N ASP A 11 -18.94 -17.68 -20.27
CA ASP A 11 -18.90 -18.99 -20.92
C ASP A 11 -20.31 -19.61 -20.82
N ALA A 12 -21.10 -19.42 -21.86
CA ALA A 12 -22.48 -19.90 -21.91
C ALA A 12 -22.60 -21.41 -21.79
N ALA A 13 -21.65 -22.17 -22.37
CA ALA A 13 -21.65 -23.64 -22.30
C ALA A 13 -21.37 -24.14 -20.89
N ALA A 14 -20.54 -23.43 -20.13
CA ALA A 14 -20.20 -23.76 -18.76
C ALA A 14 -21.12 -23.09 -17.74
N LYS A 15 -21.98 -22.18 -18.14
CA LYS A 15 -22.78 -21.35 -17.24
C LYS A 15 -21.94 -20.65 -16.17
N THR A 16 -20.81 -20.11 -16.59
CA THR A 16 -19.84 -19.43 -15.73
C THR A 16 -19.66 -18.00 -16.20
N PHE A 17 -19.72 -17.05 -15.26
CA PHE A 17 -19.57 -15.61 -15.52
C PHE A 17 -18.35 -15.12 -14.75
N LEU A 18 -17.46 -14.39 -15.41
CA LEU A 18 -16.27 -13.80 -14.81
C LEU A 18 -16.27 -12.30 -15.04
N ALA A 19 -16.19 -11.53 -13.96
CA ALA A 19 -15.82 -10.12 -13.98
C ALA A 19 -14.40 -9.99 -13.45
N LEU A 20 -13.53 -9.32 -14.21
CA LEU A 20 -12.13 -9.10 -13.88
C LEU A 20 -11.85 -7.60 -13.89
N GLU A 21 -11.20 -7.09 -12.86
CA GLU A 21 -10.62 -5.76 -12.81
C GLU A 21 -9.11 -5.87 -12.61
N GLY A 22 -8.35 -5.10 -13.40
CA GLY A 22 -6.89 -5.14 -13.39
C GLY A 22 -6.31 -6.02 -14.51
N GLU A 23 -5.12 -6.53 -14.28
CA GLU A 23 -4.33 -7.25 -15.29
C GLU A 23 -3.85 -8.59 -14.78
N VAL A 24 -3.87 -9.57 -15.67
CA VAL A 24 -3.30 -10.91 -15.47
C VAL A 24 -2.17 -11.10 -16.49
N TYR A 25 -1.03 -11.60 -16.03
CA TYR A 25 0.19 -11.75 -16.83
C TYR A 25 0.45 -13.22 -17.16
N ALA A 26 0.98 -13.47 -18.36
CA ALA A 26 1.41 -14.81 -18.74
C ALA A 26 2.60 -15.28 -17.89
N ASN A 27 2.56 -16.50 -17.35
CA ASN A 27 3.69 -17.07 -16.63
C ASN A 27 4.88 -17.33 -17.58
N ALA A 28 6.10 -17.12 -17.07
CA ALA A 28 7.32 -17.49 -17.79
C ALA A 28 7.33 -19.00 -18.09
N GLY A 29 7.57 -19.36 -19.34
CA GLY A 29 7.60 -20.75 -19.82
C GLY A 29 6.60 -21.05 -20.94
N ASN A 30 5.70 -20.13 -21.25
CA ASN A 30 4.77 -20.27 -22.37
C ASN A 30 5.02 -19.15 -23.39
N ASP A 31 6.14 -19.23 -24.10
CA ASP A 31 6.58 -18.23 -25.10
C ASP A 31 5.56 -18.02 -26.26
N ASN A 32 4.54 -18.86 -26.34
CA ASN A 32 3.46 -18.75 -27.32
C ASN A 32 2.31 -17.83 -26.88
N LEU A 33 2.31 -17.32 -25.65
CA LEU A 33 1.30 -16.38 -25.16
C LEU A 33 1.85 -14.95 -25.21
N THR A 34 1.55 -14.25 -26.29
CA THR A 34 1.93 -12.85 -26.55
C THR A 34 1.05 -11.83 -25.80
N THR A 35 0.06 -12.28 -25.05
CA THR A 35 -0.94 -11.44 -24.36
C THR A 35 -1.17 -11.91 -22.93
N ALA A 36 -1.75 -11.02 -22.11
CA ALA A 36 -2.28 -11.36 -20.79
C ALA A 36 -3.16 -12.60 -20.86
N THR A 37 -3.13 -13.43 -19.83
CA THR A 37 -3.99 -14.62 -19.73
C THR A 37 -5.43 -14.20 -20.00
N SER A 38 -6.10 -14.85 -20.95
CA SER A 38 -7.46 -14.51 -21.29
C SER A 38 -8.43 -14.87 -20.15
N GLN A 39 -9.56 -14.19 -20.09
CA GLN A 39 -10.62 -14.54 -19.13
C GLN A 39 -11.11 -15.98 -19.33
N SER A 40 -11.12 -16.47 -20.56
CA SER A 40 -11.41 -17.86 -20.89
C SER A 40 -10.41 -18.82 -20.26
N ASP A 41 -9.14 -18.42 -20.15
CA ASP A 41 -8.12 -19.23 -19.49
C ASP A 41 -8.36 -19.32 -17.97
N LEU A 42 -8.78 -18.24 -17.35
CA LEU A 42 -9.14 -18.23 -15.91
C LEU A 42 -10.35 -19.15 -15.63
N ILE A 43 -11.37 -19.09 -16.48
CA ILE A 43 -12.53 -20.00 -16.37
C ILE A 43 -12.10 -21.47 -16.58
N ARG A 44 -11.25 -21.75 -17.56
CA ARG A 44 -10.70 -23.08 -17.79
C ARG A 44 -9.93 -23.58 -16.57
N GLN A 45 -9.09 -22.72 -15.98
CA GLN A 45 -8.32 -23.04 -14.78
C GLN A 45 -9.22 -23.29 -13.55
N TYR A 46 -10.27 -22.46 -13.37
CA TYR A 46 -11.28 -22.70 -12.35
C TYR A 46 -11.93 -24.08 -12.47
N ARG A 47 -12.25 -24.52 -13.68
CA ARG A 47 -12.80 -25.87 -13.92
C ARG A 47 -11.84 -27.00 -13.56
N GLN A 48 -10.54 -26.76 -13.66
CA GLN A 48 -9.51 -27.76 -13.35
C GLN A 48 -9.19 -27.83 -11.85
N THR A 49 -9.13 -26.69 -11.18
CA THR A 49 -8.59 -26.57 -9.83
C THR A 49 -9.60 -26.06 -8.79
N GLY A 50 -10.83 -25.72 -9.21
CA GLY A 50 -11.86 -25.16 -8.31
C GLY A 50 -11.43 -23.82 -7.72
N SER A 51 -11.71 -23.64 -6.43
CA SER A 51 -11.44 -22.37 -5.72
C SER A 51 -9.95 -22.01 -5.63
N ASP A 52 -9.04 -22.95 -5.89
CA ASP A 52 -7.58 -22.71 -5.87
C ASP A 52 -7.03 -22.20 -7.21
N PHE A 53 -7.89 -21.94 -8.20
CA PHE A 53 -7.47 -21.44 -9.52
C PHE A 53 -6.58 -20.19 -9.47
N PRO A 54 -6.69 -19.26 -8.49
CA PRO A 54 -5.86 -18.07 -8.48
C PRO A 54 -4.39 -18.34 -8.12
N ARG A 55 -4.07 -19.49 -7.54
CA ARG A 55 -2.73 -19.81 -7.01
C ARG A 55 -1.60 -19.67 -8.04
N SER A 56 -1.87 -20.01 -9.29
CA SER A 56 -0.88 -19.93 -10.37
C SER A 56 -1.08 -18.72 -11.29
N VAL A 57 -2.01 -17.82 -10.96
CA VAL A 57 -2.32 -16.64 -11.77
C VAL A 57 -1.46 -15.47 -11.32
N ASN A 58 -0.48 -15.07 -12.15
CA ASN A 58 0.30 -13.86 -11.89
C ASN A 58 -0.47 -12.62 -12.37
N GLY A 59 -0.56 -11.59 -11.55
CA GLY A 59 -1.31 -10.39 -11.92
C GLY A 59 -1.45 -9.37 -10.81
N ALA A 60 -2.04 -8.24 -11.18
CA ALA A 60 -2.54 -7.20 -10.29
C ALA A 60 -4.05 -7.09 -10.56
N TYR A 61 -4.87 -7.88 -9.86
CA TYR A 61 -6.27 -8.05 -10.22
C TYR A 61 -7.19 -8.38 -9.05
N THR A 62 -8.47 -8.09 -9.25
CA THR A 62 -9.56 -8.73 -8.52
C THR A 62 -10.50 -9.43 -9.48
N ALA A 63 -11.10 -10.53 -9.05
CA ALA A 63 -12.03 -11.29 -9.86
C ALA A 63 -13.29 -11.66 -9.09
N ALA A 64 -14.42 -11.61 -9.78
CA ALA A 64 -15.68 -12.17 -9.29
C ALA A 64 -16.16 -13.21 -10.30
N LEU A 65 -16.16 -14.48 -9.89
CA LEU A 65 -16.58 -15.60 -10.73
C LEU A 65 -17.87 -16.20 -10.16
N TRP A 66 -18.94 -16.19 -10.96
CA TRP A 66 -20.18 -16.87 -10.64
C TRP A 66 -20.25 -18.18 -11.39
N ASP A 67 -20.43 -19.28 -10.65
CA ASP A 67 -20.70 -20.62 -11.17
C ASP A 67 -22.20 -20.93 -10.98
N ASP A 68 -22.95 -20.87 -12.09
CA ASP A 68 -24.38 -21.09 -12.04
C ASP A 68 -24.76 -22.56 -11.78
N ASN A 69 -23.89 -23.51 -12.11
CA ASN A 69 -24.14 -24.92 -11.82
C ASN A 69 -24.05 -25.22 -10.33
N ASN A 70 -23.07 -24.63 -9.64
CA ASN A 70 -22.83 -24.80 -8.21
C ASN A 70 -23.54 -23.73 -7.36
N LYS A 71 -24.16 -22.70 -7.98
CA LYS A 71 -24.75 -21.53 -7.30
C LYS A 71 -23.74 -20.88 -6.33
N ALA A 72 -22.51 -20.73 -6.78
CA ALA A 72 -21.41 -20.24 -5.98
C ALA A 72 -20.76 -18.98 -6.60
N LEU A 73 -20.51 -17.98 -5.79
CA LEU A 73 -19.71 -16.82 -6.13
C LEU A 73 -18.32 -16.95 -5.53
N HIS A 74 -17.30 -16.76 -6.35
CA HIS A 74 -15.90 -16.70 -5.92
C HIS A 74 -15.40 -15.25 -6.09
N LEU A 75 -15.07 -14.58 -5.00
CA LEU A 75 -14.37 -13.30 -5.01
C LEU A 75 -12.90 -13.56 -4.75
N VAL A 76 -12.03 -13.00 -5.57
CA VAL A 76 -10.57 -13.22 -5.51
C VAL A 76 -9.86 -11.90 -5.45
N ARG A 77 -8.85 -11.78 -4.58
CA ARG A 77 -7.89 -10.68 -4.55
C ARG A 77 -6.50 -11.22 -4.86
N ASP A 78 -5.74 -10.55 -5.73
CA ASP A 78 -4.39 -10.99 -6.14
C ASP A 78 -3.44 -11.23 -4.95
N HIS A 79 -2.31 -11.91 -5.23
CA HIS A 79 -1.35 -12.35 -4.23
C HIS A 79 -0.88 -11.22 -3.32
N ALA A 80 -0.35 -10.15 -3.89
CA ALA A 80 0.21 -9.03 -3.14
C ALA A 80 -0.84 -8.01 -2.67
N GLY A 81 -2.09 -8.10 -3.18
CA GLY A 81 -3.15 -7.14 -2.89
C GLY A 81 -3.00 -5.82 -3.65
N CYS A 82 -2.47 -5.88 -4.89
CA CYS A 82 -2.35 -4.71 -5.76
C CYS A 82 -3.70 -4.09 -6.13
N ARG A 83 -4.78 -4.89 -6.05
CA ARG A 83 -6.15 -4.43 -6.25
C ARG A 83 -6.98 -4.71 -5.01
N SER A 84 -8.02 -3.89 -4.81
CA SER A 84 -8.92 -3.99 -3.66
C SER A 84 -10.26 -4.57 -4.05
N VAL A 85 -10.85 -5.42 -3.18
CA VAL A 85 -12.24 -5.85 -3.28
C VAL A 85 -12.88 -5.80 -1.90
N TYR A 86 -14.06 -5.21 -1.86
CA TYR A 86 -14.88 -5.06 -0.67
C TYR A 86 -16.15 -5.87 -0.81
N TYR A 87 -16.69 -6.29 0.32
CA TYR A 87 -17.96 -7.02 0.36
C TYR A 87 -18.73 -6.69 1.63
N ALA A 88 -20.04 -6.89 1.55
CA ALA A 88 -20.93 -6.80 2.71
C ALA A 88 -22.03 -7.86 2.60
N HIS A 89 -22.54 -8.29 3.75
CA HIS A 89 -23.70 -9.16 3.82
C HIS A 89 -24.97 -8.32 3.73
N SER A 90 -25.95 -8.82 2.99
CA SER A 90 -27.30 -8.26 2.89
C SER A 90 -28.34 -9.36 3.14
N ASP A 91 -29.62 -8.97 3.26
CA ASP A 91 -30.71 -9.92 3.47
C ASP A 91 -30.75 -10.98 2.36
N GLY A 92 -30.24 -12.18 2.66
CA GLY A 92 -30.23 -13.31 1.74
C GLY A 92 -29.12 -13.28 0.66
N GLY A 93 -28.15 -12.34 0.70
CA GLY A 93 -27.15 -12.19 -0.32
C GLY A 93 -25.82 -11.59 0.14
N ILE A 94 -24.97 -11.33 -0.84
CA ILE A 94 -23.71 -10.62 -0.68
C ILE A 94 -23.61 -9.52 -1.74
N VAL A 95 -23.21 -8.33 -1.34
CA VAL A 95 -22.86 -7.24 -2.26
C VAL A 95 -21.36 -7.07 -2.24
N PHE A 96 -20.75 -6.80 -3.39
CA PHE A 96 -19.32 -6.59 -3.52
C PHE A 96 -18.98 -5.52 -4.54
N ALA A 97 -17.84 -4.89 -4.38
CA ALA A 97 -17.33 -3.87 -5.30
C ALA A 97 -15.80 -3.71 -5.13
N SER A 98 -15.15 -3.03 -6.05
CA SER A 98 -13.74 -2.64 -5.95
C SER A 98 -13.50 -1.42 -5.04
N THR A 99 -14.57 -0.75 -4.58
CA THR A 99 -14.51 0.37 -3.62
C THR A 99 -15.57 0.20 -2.54
N ALA A 100 -15.24 0.55 -1.30
CA ALA A 100 -16.24 0.60 -0.22
C ALA A 100 -17.31 1.66 -0.50
N ALA A 101 -16.93 2.78 -1.11
CA ALA A 101 -17.83 3.83 -1.53
C ALA A 101 -18.95 3.33 -2.44
N ALA A 102 -18.67 2.42 -3.39
CA ALA A 102 -19.70 1.85 -4.27
C ALA A 102 -20.71 0.99 -3.50
N ILE A 103 -20.28 0.24 -2.48
CA ILE A 103 -21.18 -0.52 -1.61
C ILE A 103 -22.06 0.44 -0.79
N VAL A 104 -21.50 1.51 -0.23
CA VAL A 104 -22.26 2.54 0.48
C VAL A 104 -23.28 3.20 -0.46
N ALA A 105 -22.89 3.52 -1.72
CA ALA A 105 -23.77 4.10 -2.73
C ALA A 105 -24.97 3.21 -3.09
N SER A 106 -24.81 1.90 -2.97
CA SER A 106 -25.92 0.96 -3.27
C SER A 106 -27.09 1.09 -2.30
N GLY A 107 -26.88 1.68 -1.11
CA GLY A 107 -27.90 1.80 -0.06
C GLY A 107 -28.26 0.47 0.61
N VAL A 108 -27.55 -0.64 0.29
CA VAL A 108 -27.85 -1.98 0.82
C VAL A 108 -27.37 -2.13 2.27
N VAL A 109 -26.33 -1.38 2.67
CA VAL A 109 -25.73 -1.45 4.01
C VAL A 109 -25.67 -0.09 4.68
N ASP A 110 -25.84 -0.09 6.00
CA ASP A 110 -25.63 1.12 6.83
C ASP A 110 -24.14 1.54 6.75
N PRO A 111 -23.86 2.77 6.31
CA PRO A 111 -22.50 3.30 6.21
C PRO A 111 -21.93 3.78 7.55
N ALA A 112 -22.39 3.25 8.69
CA ALA A 112 -21.93 3.66 10.01
C ALA A 112 -20.42 3.45 10.17
N ILE A 113 -19.72 4.50 10.64
CA ILE A 113 -18.29 4.42 10.97
C ILE A 113 -18.07 3.47 12.16
N ASP A 114 -17.05 2.64 12.06
CA ASP A 114 -16.67 1.71 13.13
C ASP A 114 -15.70 2.40 14.12
N PRO A 115 -16.09 2.64 15.39
CA PRO A 115 -15.20 3.22 16.38
C PRO A 115 -13.90 2.43 16.59
N ALA A 116 -13.96 1.09 16.46
CA ALA A 116 -12.78 0.24 16.57
C ALA A 116 -11.80 0.46 15.41
N SER A 117 -12.31 0.74 14.22
CA SER A 117 -11.47 1.10 13.07
C SER A 117 -10.81 2.46 13.23
N VAL A 118 -11.52 3.43 13.79
CA VAL A 118 -10.94 4.76 14.13
C VAL A 118 -9.82 4.62 15.15
N ASP A 119 -10.02 3.84 16.24
CA ASP A 119 -8.98 3.57 17.24
C ASP A 119 -7.76 2.87 16.61
N CYS A 120 -7.99 1.87 15.75
CA CYS A 120 -6.92 1.18 15.01
C CYS A 120 -6.15 2.12 14.08
N TYR A 121 -6.84 2.97 13.29
CA TYR A 121 -6.20 3.90 12.36
C TYR A 121 -5.16 4.79 13.06
N PHE A 122 -5.51 5.34 14.22
CA PHE A 122 -4.56 6.14 15.00
C PHE A 122 -3.45 5.30 15.67
N GLY A 123 -3.58 3.99 15.71
CA GLY A 123 -2.52 3.09 16.21
C GLY A 123 -1.52 2.66 15.14
N VAL A 124 -1.99 2.52 13.90
CA VAL A 124 -1.21 2.10 12.72
C VAL A 124 -1.43 3.09 11.58
N LYS A 125 -0.62 3.03 10.54
CA LYS A 125 -0.71 3.99 9.42
C LYS A 125 -1.91 3.75 8.50
N ALA A 126 -2.36 2.50 8.41
CA ALA A 126 -3.44 2.05 7.54
C ALA A 126 -4.17 0.86 8.17
N LEU A 127 -5.41 0.64 7.77
CA LEU A 127 -6.21 -0.48 8.27
C LEU A 127 -5.92 -1.75 7.49
N SER A 128 -5.70 -2.86 8.20
CA SER A 128 -5.52 -4.18 7.57
C SER A 128 -6.86 -4.92 7.40
N PRO A 129 -7.10 -5.54 6.23
CA PRO A 129 -8.24 -6.41 6.01
C PRO A 129 -8.36 -7.54 7.07
N PRO A 130 -9.56 -7.94 7.45
CA PRO A 130 -10.84 -7.61 6.80
C PRO A 130 -11.45 -6.27 7.23
N ARG A 131 -10.81 -5.52 8.10
CA ARG A 131 -11.33 -4.27 8.66
C ARG A 131 -11.37 -3.16 7.61
N THR A 132 -12.48 -2.40 7.60
CA THR A 132 -12.60 -1.13 6.88
C THR A 132 -13.01 -0.03 7.86
N MET A 133 -13.20 1.20 7.41
CA MET A 133 -13.75 2.28 8.25
C MET A 133 -15.24 2.10 8.58
N PHE A 134 -15.94 1.20 7.90
CA PHE A 134 -17.36 0.95 8.05
C PHE A 134 -17.64 -0.34 8.82
N LYS A 135 -18.69 -0.34 9.68
CA LYS A 135 -19.04 -1.50 10.54
C LYS A 135 -19.38 -2.77 9.76
N HIS A 136 -20.06 -2.63 8.62
CA HIS A 136 -20.67 -3.73 7.90
C HIS A 136 -20.06 -3.98 6.51
N ILE A 137 -18.98 -3.29 6.18
CA ILE A 137 -18.24 -3.48 4.94
C ILE A 137 -16.87 -4.06 5.28
N PHE A 138 -16.49 -5.12 4.60
CA PHE A 138 -15.24 -5.84 4.82
C PHE A 138 -14.38 -5.79 3.55
N ALA A 139 -13.06 -5.79 3.73
CA ALA A 139 -12.10 -5.94 2.64
C ALA A 139 -11.60 -7.39 2.59
N LEU A 140 -11.47 -7.96 1.38
CA LEU A 140 -10.85 -9.26 1.21
C LEU A 140 -9.33 -9.16 1.39
N ARG A 141 -8.73 -10.11 2.10
CA ARG A 141 -7.28 -10.16 2.33
C ARG A 141 -6.50 -10.45 1.04
N PRO A 142 -5.26 -9.92 0.87
CA PRO A 142 -4.36 -10.31 -0.21
C PRO A 142 -4.14 -11.83 -0.25
N GLY A 143 -4.07 -12.42 -1.45
CA GLY A 143 -3.85 -13.86 -1.62
C GLY A 143 -4.98 -14.75 -1.11
N HIS A 144 -6.19 -14.19 -0.94
CA HIS A 144 -7.36 -14.92 -0.47
C HIS A 144 -8.47 -14.96 -1.51
N ALA A 145 -9.26 -16.00 -1.44
CA ALA A 145 -10.55 -16.12 -2.11
C ALA A 145 -11.68 -16.22 -1.06
N LEU A 146 -12.83 -15.61 -1.38
CA LEU A 146 -14.07 -15.76 -0.64
C LEU A 146 -15.04 -16.53 -1.52
N VAL A 147 -15.58 -17.62 -1.01
CA VAL A 147 -16.64 -18.41 -1.65
C VAL A 147 -17.94 -18.16 -0.92
N TRP A 148 -18.92 -17.58 -1.63
CA TRP A 148 -20.29 -17.44 -1.14
C TRP A 148 -21.16 -18.50 -1.80
N LYS A 149 -21.81 -19.32 -0.97
CA LYS A 149 -22.71 -20.38 -1.40
C LYS A 149 -23.73 -20.66 -0.30
N ASP A 150 -24.99 -20.91 -0.68
CA ASP A 150 -26.08 -21.27 0.24
C ASP A 150 -26.21 -20.29 1.42
N GLY A 151 -26.07 -18.98 1.15
CA GLY A 151 -26.15 -17.93 2.16
C GLY A 151 -24.92 -17.78 3.07
N GLN A 152 -23.88 -18.57 2.87
CA GLN A 152 -22.66 -18.54 3.68
C GLN A 152 -21.44 -18.05 2.89
N ALA A 153 -20.66 -17.18 3.50
CA ALA A 153 -19.36 -16.73 2.98
C ALA A 153 -18.22 -17.45 3.73
N ARG A 154 -17.30 -18.07 2.98
CA ARG A 154 -16.10 -18.71 3.54
C ARG A 154 -14.88 -18.18 2.84
N GLN A 155 -13.89 -17.73 3.61
CA GLN A 155 -12.60 -17.31 3.07
C GLN A 155 -11.57 -18.41 3.23
N HIS A 156 -10.64 -18.49 2.26
CA HIS A 156 -9.45 -19.31 2.34
C HIS A 156 -8.27 -18.62 1.67
N ASP A 157 -7.07 -18.90 2.15
CA ASP A 157 -5.80 -18.45 1.57
C ASP A 157 -5.39 -19.42 0.44
N TYR A 158 -5.49 -18.97 -0.80
CA TYR A 158 -4.95 -19.73 -1.94
C TYR A 158 -3.43 -19.51 -2.08
N TRP A 159 -2.90 -18.42 -1.53
CA TRP A 159 -1.47 -18.13 -1.47
C TRP A 159 -0.96 -18.26 -0.03
N ARG A 160 -0.31 -19.39 0.24
CA ARG A 160 0.14 -19.75 1.59
C ARG A 160 1.54 -19.22 1.86
N LEU A 161 1.71 -17.90 1.84
CA LEU A 161 3.01 -17.25 2.07
C LEU A 161 3.59 -17.60 3.45
N HIS A 162 2.75 -17.92 4.43
CA HIS A 162 3.15 -18.36 5.77
C HIS A 162 3.89 -19.72 5.79
N GLU A 163 3.78 -20.54 4.74
CA GLU A 163 4.48 -21.83 4.60
C GLU A 163 5.89 -21.68 3.98
N VAL A 164 6.26 -20.49 3.51
CA VAL A 164 7.58 -20.23 2.95
C VAL A 164 8.67 -20.38 4.02
N ARG A 165 9.78 -21.00 3.66
CA ARG A 165 10.94 -21.24 4.54
C ARG A 165 12.20 -20.74 3.88
N GLU A 166 13.19 -20.37 4.70
CA GLU A 166 14.50 -19.96 4.23
C GLU A 166 15.21 -21.11 3.50
N ASP A 167 15.77 -20.82 2.34
CA ASP A 167 16.57 -21.74 1.56
C ASP A 167 18.00 -21.80 2.12
N GLN A 168 18.27 -22.83 2.91
CA GLN A 168 19.58 -23.04 3.52
C GLN A 168 20.57 -23.77 2.59
N ARG A 169 20.13 -24.24 1.41
CA ARG A 169 20.92 -25.08 0.49
C ARG A 169 21.55 -24.28 -0.63
N SER A 170 20.82 -23.33 -1.20
CA SER A 170 21.31 -22.53 -2.32
C SER A 170 22.42 -21.58 -1.89
N SER A 171 23.41 -21.43 -2.76
CA SER A 171 24.48 -20.44 -2.62
C SER A 171 23.98 -19.01 -2.88
N ALA A 172 24.77 -18.03 -2.45
CA ALA A 172 24.47 -16.63 -2.75
C ALA A 172 24.42 -16.34 -4.27
N ASP A 173 25.27 -17.02 -5.04
CA ASP A 173 25.33 -16.83 -6.49
C ASP A 173 24.09 -17.41 -7.18
N GLU A 174 23.63 -18.60 -6.80
CA GLU A 174 22.39 -19.18 -7.33
C GLU A 174 21.17 -18.31 -7.02
N LEU A 175 21.05 -17.83 -5.77
CA LEU A 175 19.95 -16.93 -5.38
C LEU A 175 20.02 -15.58 -6.10
N ARG A 176 21.25 -15.06 -6.34
CA ARG A 176 21.47 -13.83 -7.12
C ARG A 176 20.98 -13.97 -8.56
N GLU A 177 21.34 -15.06 -9.22
CA GLU A 177 20.91 -15.33 -10.61
C GLU A 177 19.39 -15.53 -10.69
N GLN A 178 18.80 -16.29 -9.75
CA GLN A 178 17.34 -16.43 -9.68
C GLN A 178 16.65 -15.08 -9.49
N LEU A 179 17.17 -14.24 -8.58
CA LEU A 179 16.62 -12.93 -8.29
C LEU A 179 16.68 -12.03 -9.52
N ARG A 180 17.83 -12.00 -10.19
CA ARG A 180 18.03 -11.23 -11.43
C ARG A 180 17.04 -11.67 -12.51
N ALA A 181 16.98 -12.96 -12.80
CA ALA A 181 16.10 -13.51 -13.82
C ALA A 181 14.63 -13.22 -13.53
N THR A 182 14.24 -13.30 -12.24
CA THR A 182 12.86 -13.02 -11.83
C THR A 182 12.51 -11.53 -11.95
N ILE A 183 13.43 -10.62 -11.62
CA ILE A 183 13.26 -9.16 -11.82
C ILE A 183 13.10 -8.83 -13.30
N GLU A 184 13.98 -9.34 -14.14
CA GLU A 184 13.95 -9.12 -15.59
C GLU A 184 12.63 -9.63 -16.19
N ASP A 185 12.20 -10.84 -15.79
CA ASP A 185 10.93 -11.42 -16.24
C ASP A 185 9.72 -10.64 -15.75
N ALA A 186 9.71 -10.22 -14.49
CA ALA A 186 8.60 -9.45 -13.91
C ALA A 186 8.36 -8.12 -14.64
N VAL A 187 9.43 -7.42 -15.05
CA VAL A 187 9.31 -6.23 -15.90
C VAL A 187 8.82 -6.60 -17.30
N ARG A 188 9.41 -7.64 -17.90
CA ARG A 188 9.11 -8.07 -19.26
C ARG A 188 7.65 -8.48 -19.46
N ILE A 189 7.09 -9.31 -18.56
CA ILE A 189 5.70 -9.76 -18.67
C ILE A 189 4.71 -8.60 -18.54
N ARG A 190 5.01 -7.63 -17.69
CA ARG A 190 4.17 -6.42 -17.49
C ARG A 190 4.27 -5.46 -18.68
N GLN A 191 5.45 -5.32 -19.28
CA GLN A 191 5.61 -4.54 -20.52
C GLN A 191 4.85 -5.17 -21.69
N ARG A 192 4.91 -6.50 -21.83
CA ARG A 192 4.20 -7.24 -22.90
C ARG A 192 2.68 -7.15 -22.79
N ALA A 193 2.13 -6.81 -21.62
CA ALA A 193 0.69 -6.57 -21.48
C ALA A 193 0.21 -5.34 -22.27
N GLY A 194 1.12 -4.56 -22.87
CA GLY A 194 0.80 -3.45 -23.77
C GLY A 194 0.44 -2.16 -23.07
N GLY A 195 -0.18 -1.22 -23.79
CA GLY A 195 -0.52 0.12 -23.33
C GLY A 195 0.58 1.16 -23.65
N ASN A 196 0.17 2.43 -23.75
CA ASN A 196 1.11 3.55 -23.87
C ASN A 196 1.67 3.87 -22.48
N PHE A 197 2.98 3.64 -22.25
CA PHE A 197 3.56 3.67 -20.91
C PHE A 197 4.70 4.66 -20.74
N CYS A 198 4.86 5.13 -19.50
CA CYS A 198 6.02 5.84 -19.00
C CYS A 198 6.52 5.17 -17.69
N ALA A 199 7.62 5.67 -17.13
CA ALA A 199 8.19 5.16 -15.89
C ALA A 199 8.37 6.26 -14.86
N LEU A 200 8.25 5.93 -13.57
CA LEU A 200 8.70 6.82 -12.51
C LEU A 200 10.23 6.75 -12.43
N VAL A 201 10.87 7.92 -12.41
CA VAL A 201 12.33 8.05 -12.36
C VAL A 201 12.71 9.02 -11.24
N SER A 202 12.94 8.48 -10.04
CA SER A 202 13.29 9.27 -8.85
C SER A 202 14.79 9.30 -8.53
N GLY A 203 15.63 8.56 -9.30
CA GLY A 203 17.04 8.36 -8.98
C GLY A 203 17.31 7.31 -7.89
N GLY A 204 16.28 6.69 -7.30
CA GLY A 204 16.40 5.54 -6.41
C GLY A 204 16.79 4.26 -7.15
N ILE A 205 17.38 3.29 -6.44
CA ILE A 205 17.81 1.99 -7.02
C ILE A 205 16.64 1.31 -7.73
N ASP A 206 15.48 1.29 -7.11
CA ASP A 206 14.32 0.49 -7.50
C ASP A 206 13.67 1.03 -8.78
N THR A 207 13.40 2.34 -8.84
CA THR A 207 12.90 2.99 -10.06
C THR A 207 13.93 2.97 -11.19
N SER A 208 15.23 3.10 -10.87
CA SER A 208 16.31 3.01 -11.85
C SER A 208 16.42 1.61 -12.45
N ALA A 209 16.19 0.55 -11.67
CA ALA A 209 16.17 -0.83 -12.16
C ALA A 209 15.03 -1.03 -13.18
N VAL A 210 13.82 -0.60 -12.83
CA VAL A 210 12.65 -0.71 -13.72
C VAL A 210 12.86 0.10 -14.99
N ALA A 211 13.27 1.37 -14.89
CA ALA A 211 13.52 2.23 -16.04
C ALA A 211 14.61 1.67 -16.97
N THR A 212 15.70 1.11 -16.41
CA THR A 212 16.77 0.51 -17.19
C THR A 212 16.29 -0.74 -17.95
N LEU A 213 15.54 -1.61 -17.30
CA LEU A 213 15.02 -2.82 -17.94
C LEU A 213 14.00 -2.48 -19.02
N LEU A 214 13.13 -1.50 -18.79
CA LEU A 214 12.20 -1.01 -19.81
C LEU A 214 12.95 -0.41 -20.99
N SER A 215 13.93 0.46 -20.79
CA SER A 215 14.67 1.11 -21.88
C SER A 215 15.42 0.12 -22.77
N ARG A 216 15.84 -1.04 -22.21
CA ARG A 216 16.52 -2.12 -22.95
C ARG A 216 15.56 -3.10 -23.62
N SER A 217 14.29 -3.11 -23.21
CA SER A 217 13.31 -4.07 -23.72
C SER A 217 12.88 -3.77 -25.16
N PRO A 218 12.70 -4.78 -26.00
CA PRO A 218 12.13 -4.60 -27.35
C PRO A 218 10.73 -3.99 -27.27
N GLY A 219 10.44 -3.02 -28.16
CA GLY A 219 9.14 -2.34 -28.21
C GLY A 219 8.93 -1.21 -27.22
N SER A 220 9.93 -0.89 -26.39
CA SER A 220 9.89 0.33 -25.56
C SER A 220 10.05 1.59 -26.40
N PRO A 221 9.40 2.71 -26.00
CA PRO A 221 9.63 4.02 -26.62
C PRO A 221 11.09 4.44 -26.47
N ARG A 222 11.61 5.16 -27.45
CA ARG A 222 12.97 5.71 -27.42
C ARG A 222 12.94 7.18 -27.84
N PRO A 223 13.20 8.10 -26.92
CA PRO A 223 13.56 7.91 -25.51
C PRO A 223 12.40 7.33 -24.68
N LEU A 224 12.75 6.69 -23.54
CA LEU A 224 11.77 6.33 -22.51
C LEU A 224 11.34 7.62 -21.80
N HIS A 225 10.04 7.83 -21.64
CA HIS A 225 9.55 8.95 -20.82
C HIS A 225 9.63 8.63 -19.33
N GLY A 226 10.27 9.53 -18.59
CA GLY A 226 10.42 9.48 -17.15
C GLY A 226 9.62 10.58 -16.48
N LEU A 227 8.93 10.24 -15.38
CA LEU A 227 8.18 11.20 -14.57
C LEU A 227 8.71 11.25 -13.15
N SER A 228 8.76 12.44 -12.56
CA SER A 228 9.13 12.65 -11.16
C SER A 228 8.43 13.84 -10.53
N ILE A 229 8.43 13.83 -9.19
CA ILE A 229 7.99 14.95 -8.35
C ILE A 229 9.17 15.40 -7.49
N ALA A 230 9.35 16.70 -7.40
CA ALA A 230 10.33 17.35 -6.52
C ALA A 230 9.64 18.39 -5.62
N PHE A 231 10.41 18.91 -4.68
CA PHE A 231 10.01 20.00 -3.77
C PHE A 231 11.08 21.11 -3.85
N ASP A 232 10.68 22.36 -3.65
CA ASP A 232 11.61 23.50 -3.67
C ASP A 232 12.67 23.42 -2.57
N GLU A 233 12.39 22.69 -1.48
CA GLU A 233 13.33 22.51 -0.37
C GLU A 233 14.46 21.56 -0.78
N MET A 234 15.65 22.10 -1.01
CA MET A 234 16.85 21.34 -1.45
C MET A 234 17.16 20.12 -0.58
N ALA A 235 16.84 20.16 0.72
CA ALA A 235 17.02 19.02 1.64
C ALA A 235 16.14 17.82 1.29
N TYR A 236 15.16 17.95 0.40
CA TYR A 236 14.21 16.91 -0.02
C TYR A 236 14.34 16.55 -1.51
N SER A 237 15.36 17.06 -2.20
CA SER A 237 15.60 16.81 -3.63
C SER A 237 16.67 15.74 -3.84
N ASP A 238 16.39 14.76 -4.70
CA ASP A 238 17.33 13.73 -5.18
C ASP A 238 17.84 14.02 -6.60
N ALA A 239 17.78 15.28 -7.04
CA ALA A 239 18.07 15.72 -8.42
C ALA A 239 19.41 15.20 -8.98
N SER A 240 20.48 15.15 -8.16
CA SER A 240 21.79 14.66 -8.60
C SER A 240 21.81 13.20 -9.02
N LEU A 241 20.99 12.35 -8.40
CA LEU A 241 20.90 10.93 -8.73
C LEU A 241 19.99 10.68 -9.91
N GLN A 242 18.91 11.45 -9.98
CA GLN A 242 18.02 11.45 -11.10
C GLN A 242 18.79 11.81 -12.37
N ASP A 243 19.68 12.83 -12.32
CA ASP A 243 20.56 13.20 -13.43
C ASP A 243 21.45 12.05 -13.92
N ILE A 244 21.95 11.21 -13.02
CA ILE A 244 22.77 10.05 -13.40
C ILE A 244 21.97 9.10 -14.28
N ILE A 245 20.76 8.70 -13.86
CA ILE A 245 19.95 7.75 -14.61
C ILE A 245 19.43 8.35 -15.91
N VAL A 246 18.98 9.60 -15.88
CA VAL A 246 18.49 10.32 -17.05
C VAL A 246 19.56 10.40 -18.14
N ARG A 247 20.79 10.80 -17.79
CA ARG A 247 21.91 10.87 -18.75
C ARG A 247 22.35 9.48 -19.24
N THR A 248 22.39 8.48 -18.33
CA THR A 248 22.85 7.14 -18.68
C THR A 248 21.90 6.42 -19.65
N LEU A 249 20.60 6.61 -19.50
CA LEU A 249 19.58 5.96 -20.32
C LEU A 249 19.06 6.84 -21.45
N GLY A 250 19.36 8.13 -21.46
CA GLY A 250 18.76 9.09 -22.39
C GLY A 250 17.25 9.22 -22.19
N VAL A 251 16.79 9.23 -20.93
CA VAL A 251 15.36 9.36 -20.59
C VAL A 251 14.91 10.79 -20.90
N ASP A 252 13.73 10.90 -21.52
CA ASP A 252 13.03 12.20 -21.63
C ASP A 252 12.27 12.43 -20.32
N GLN A 253 12.89 13.25 -19.45
CA GLN A 253 12.46 13.43 -18.07
C GLN A 253 11.56 14.64 -17.90
N HIS A 254 10.35 14.41 -17.37
CA HIS A 254 9.42 15.44 -16.96
C HIS A 254 9.34 15.49 -15.43
N GLU A 255 9.79 16.57 -14.84
CA GLU A 255 9.75 16.80 -13.40
C GLU A 255 8.74 17.89 -13.07
N ARG A 256 7.95 17.69 -12.00
CA ARG A 256 7.06 18.69 -11.44
C ARG A 256 7.50 19.04 -10.02
N ILE A 257 7.67 20.34 -9.76
CA ILE A 257 7.95 20.86 -8.43
C ILE A 257 6.63 21.23 -7.76
N LEU A 258 6.33 20.58 -6.63
CA LEU A 258 5.14 20.86 -5.85
C LEU A 258 5.41 21.96 -4.82
N LYS A 259 4.60 23.01 -4.86
CA LYS A 259 4.59 24.10 -3.89
C LYS A 259 3.60 23.85 -2.75
N PRO A 260 3.76 24.49 -1.56
CA PRO A 260 2.88 24.27 -0.42
C PRO A 260 1.38 24.39 -0.71
N ALA A 261 0.95 25.46 -1.37
CA ALA A 261 -0.46 25.66 -1.70
C ALA A 261 -1.02 24.59 -2.64
N GLU A 262 -0.20 24.16 -3.61
CA GLU A 262 -0.52 23.09 -4.54
C GLU A 262 -0.58 21.73 -3.83
N PHE A 263 0.31 21.49 -2.87
CA PHE A 263 0.29 20.31 -2.02
C PHE A 263 -1.02 20.21 -1.24
N ALA A 264 -1.48 21.30 -0.59
CA ALA A 264 -2.71 21.33 0.17
C ALA A 264 -3.94 21.01 -0.70
N ALA A 265 -4.03 21.64 -1.89
CA ALA A 265 -5.12 21.39 -2.83
C ALA A 265 -5.12 19.94 -3.35
N THR A 266 -3.94 19.42 -3.71
CA THR A 266 -3.75 18.05 -4.18
C THR A 266 -4.06 17.03 -3.08
N LEU A 267 -3.66 17.31 -1.83
CA LEU A 267 -3.97 16.44 -0.68
C LEU A 267 -5.47 16.31 -0.49
N THR A 268 -6.19 17.42 -0.51
CA THR A 268 -7.66 17.44 -0.37
C THR A 268 -8.33 16.61 -1.47
N GLN A 269 -7.88 16.74 -2.71
CA GLN A 269 -8.40 15.95 -3.84
C GLN A 269 -8.07 14.46 -3.68
N ALA A 270 -6.80 14.13 -3.41
CA ALA A 270 -6.32 12.76 -3.31
C ALA A 270 -7.01 11.96 -2.21
N VAL A 271 -7.23 12.58 -1.05
CA VAL A 271 -7.93 11.95 0.08
C VAL A 271 -9.38 11.61 -0.27
N GLY A 272 -10.03 12.38 -1.13
CA GLY A 272 -11.40 12.11 -1.61
C GLY A 272 -11.55 10.80 -2.41
N PHE A 273 -10.46 10.24 -2.94
CA PHE A 273 -10.46 8.95 -3.65
C PHE A 273 -10.18 7.74 -2.75
N LEU A 274 -9.93 7.95 -1.46
CA LEU A 274 -9.62 6.86 -0.52
C LEU A 274 -10.90 6.28 0.08
N ASP A 275 -11.00 4.94 0.14
CA ASP A 275 -12.05 4.24 0.88
C ASP A 275 -11.79 4.24 2.40
N ALA A 276 -10.52 4.38 2.81
CA ALA A 276 -10.08 4.54 4.18
C ALA A 276 -8.88 5.50 4.23
N PRO A 277 -8.73 6.32 5.28
CA PRO A 277 -7.58 7.20 5.40
C PRO A 277 -6.28 6.40 5.57
N VAL A 278 -5.20 6.86 4.93
CA VAL A 278 -3.84 6.31 5.04
C VAL A 278 -2.89 7.41 5.50
N ASN A 279 -2.19 7.19 6.60
CA ASN A 279 -1.25 8.19 7.11
C ASN A 279 0.08 8.17 6.35
N ASP A 280 0.01 8.52 5.08
CA ASP A 280 1.18 8.70 4.23
C ASP A 280 0.97 9.86 3.23
N ALA A 281 1.64 10.99 3.49
CA ALA A 281 1.56 12.15 2.62
C ALA A 281 2.14 11.90 1.21
N ALA A 282 2.87 10.78 0.98
CA ALA A 282 3.36 10.39 -0.34
C ALA A 282 2.22 10.19 -1.36
N LEU A 283 0.99 10.00 -0.90
CA LEU A 283 -0.20 9.97 -1.76
C LEU A 283 -0.34 11.23 -2.62
N VAL A 284 0.13 12.40 -2.15
CA VAL A 284 0.09 13.67 -2.90
C VAL A 284 1.02 13.62 -4.11
N GLY A 285 2.25 13.15 -3.90
CA GLY A 285 3.22 12.98 -4.99
C GLY A 285 2.74 11.96 -6.02
N MET A 286 2.16 10.83 -5.55
CA MET A 286 1.62 9.81 -6.43
C MET A 286 0.41 10.33 -7.24
N HIS A 287 -0.53 11.04 -6.59
CA HIS A 287 -1.65 11.68 -7.28
C HIS A 287 -1.17 12.66 -8.36
N ALA A 288 -0.20 13.51 -8.03
CA ALA A 288 0.33 14.51 -8.95
C ALA A 288 1.03 13.87 -10.16
N VAL A 289 1.89 12.86 -9.94
CA VAL A 289 2.65 12.22 -11.03
C VAL A 289 1.77 11.38 -11.96
N LEU A 290 0.76 10.70 -11.41
CA LEU A 290 -0.21 9.94 -12.22
C LEU A 290 -1.12 10.88 -13.03
N GLY A 291 -1.47 12.05 -12.45
CA GLY A 291 -2.15 13.11 -13.19
C GLY A 291 -1.32 13.68 -14.35
N MET A 292 0.01 13.83 -14.16
CA MET A 292 0.93 14.18 -15.25
C MET A 292 0.92 13.11 -16.33
N ALA A 293 1.09 11.83 -15.97
CA ALA A 293 1.07 10.73 -16.91
C ALA A 293 -0.19 10.76 -17.80
N ARG A 294 -1.36 10.92 -17.18
CA ARG A 294 -2.63 10.99 -17.92
C ARG A 294 -2.70 12.20 -18.85
N LYS A 295 -2.25 13.36 -18.39
CA LYS A 295 -2.20 14.59 -19.19
C LYS A 295 -1.28 14.45 -20.40
N ASP A 296 -0.16 13.75 -20.23
CA ASP A 296 0.84 13.51 -21.28
C ASP A 296 0.43 12.34 -22.20
N GLY A 297 -0.77 11.77 -22.00
CA GLY A 297 -1.35 10.74 -22.88
C GLY A 297 -0.95 9.31 -22.54
N TYR A 298 -0.37 9.04 -21.37
CA TYR A 298 -0.01 7.70 -20.93
C TYR A 298 -1.17 7.02 -20.22
N ASP A 299 -1.38 5.75 -20.54
CA ASP A 299 -2.39 4.89 -19.92
C ASP A 299 -1.77 4.01 -18.82
N VAL A 300 -0.45 3.84 -18.84
CA VAL A 300 0.30 2.94 -17.97
C VAL A 300 1.52 3.67 -17.38
N VAL A 301 1.70 3.52 -16.09
CA VAL A 301 2.90 3.99 -15.36
C VAL A 301 3.58 2.80 -14.71
N PHE A 302 4.90 2.68 -14.91
CA PHE A 302 5.72 1.71 -14.20
C PHE A 302 6.38 2.37 -12.99
N ASP A 303 6.24 1.78 -11.81
CA ASP A 303 6.89 2.22 -10.58
C ASP A 303 7.96 1.25 -10.08
N GLY A 304 8.65 1.62 -9.02
CA GLY A 304 9.68 0.82 -8.35
C GLY A 304 9.31 0.41 -6.93
N GLU A 305 8.03 0.36 -6.57
CA GLU A 305 7.59 0.01 -5.22
C GLU A 305 7.90 -1.45 -4.86
N GLY A 306 8.08 -1.71 -3.57
CA GLY A 306 8.18 -3.04 -2.97
C GLY A 306 9.55 -3.44 -2.42
N PRO A 307 10.69 -3.15 -3.08
CA PRO A 307 11.98 -3.67 -2.62
C PRO A 307 12.44 -3.19 -1.23
N ASP A 308 11.90 -2.11 -0.70
CA ASP A 308 12.19 -1.67 0.68
C ASP A 308 11.52 -2.57 1.73
N GLU A 309 10.43 -3.25 1.37
CA GLU A 309 9.70 -4.21 2.19
C GLU A 309 10.20 -5.64 1.96
N LEU A 310 10.55 -5.97 0.72
CA LEU A 310 11.03 -7.29 0.33
C LEU A 310 12.47 -7.55 0.78
N PHE A 311 13.32 -6.52 0.73
CA PHE A 311 14.72 -6.61 1.08
C PHE A 311 15.06 -5.66 2.22
N PRO A 312 16.02 -6.03 3.12
CA PRO A 312 16.35 -5.20 4.27
C PRO A 312 16.72 -3.78 3.89
N ALA A 313 15.97 -2.81 4.38
CA ALA A 313 16.23 -1.39 4.25
C ALA A 313 16.77 -0.79 5.57
N GLY A 314 17.00 0.53 5.59
CA GLY A 314 17.68 1.21 6.72
C GLY A 314 17.13 0.93 8.12
N ASN A 315 15.83 0.59 8.24
CA ASN A 315 15.23 0.31 9.55
C ASN A 315 15.64 -1.07 10.12
N THR A 316 16.01 -2.02 9.30
CA THR A 316 16.49 -3.34 9.75
C THR A 316 17.85 -3.26 10.44
N GLN A 317 18.67 -2.25 10.12
CA GLN A 317 19.90 -1.98 10.86
C GLN A 317 19.61 -1.55 12.32
N GLY A 318 18.54 -0.79 12.53
CA GLY A 318 18.07 -0.44 13.86
C GLY A 318 17.70 -1.68 14.69
N GLU A 319 17.08 -2.69 14.09
CA GLU A 319 16.80 -3.98 14.75
C GLU A 319 18.09 -4.73 15.14
N ARG A 320 19.08 -4.77 14.25
CA ARG A 320 20.38 -5.37 14.60
C ARG A 320 21.09 -4.63 15.73
N GLY A 321 21.06 -3.29 15.72
CA GLY A 321 21.68 -2.46 16.75
C GLY A 321 21.13 -2.71 18.16
N ILE A 322 19.85 -3.09 18.27
CA ILE A 322 19.21 -3.40 19.55
C ILE A 322 19.15 -4.90 19.85
N ALA A 323 19.64 -5.78 18.98
CA ALA A 323 19.52 -7.24 19.12
C ALA A 323 20.06 -7.79 20.45
N GLY A 324 21.14 -7.20 20.98
CA GLY A 324 21.68 -7.53 22.30
C GLY A 324 20.69 -7.25 23.43
N LEU A 325 19.98 -6.11 23.37
CA LEU A 325 18.99 -5.71 24.39
C LEU A 325 17.70 -6.54 24.27
N LEU A 326 17.40 -7.08 23.10
CA LEU A 326 16.24 -7.93 22.87
C LEU A 326 16.36 -9.31 23.54
N ARG A 327 17.56 -9.70 23.98
CA ARG A 327 17.78 -10.93 24.77
C ARG A 327 17.24 -10.81 26.21
N LEU A 328 17.01 -9.59 26.70
CA LEU A 328 16.37 -9.37 28.00
C LEU A 328 14.92 -9.85 27.96
N PRO A 329 14.40 -10.48 29.04
CA PRO A 329 13.00 -10.87 29.13
C PRO A 329 12.05 -9.68 28.86
N GLN A 330 11.01 -9.91 28.09
CA GLN A 330 10.06 -8.89 27.69
C GLN A 330 9.43 -8.10 28.86
N PRO A 331 9.04 -8.71 30.00
CA PRO A 331 8.55 -7.95 31.14
C PRO A 331 9.58 -6.94 31.69
N LEU A 332 10.85 -7.32 31.73
CA LEU A 332 11.93 -6.43 32.19
C LEU A 332 12.15 -5.29 31.19
N ARG A 333 12.16 -5.58 29.88
CA ARG A 333 12.24 -4.54 28.84
C ARG A 333 11.09 -3.55 28.95
N ARG A 334 9.86 -4.06 29.12
CA ARG A 334 8.65 -3.23 29.26
C ARG A 334 8.73 -2.32 30.47
N ALA A 335 9.15 -2.83 31.62
CA ALA A 335 9.27 -2.05 32.86
C ALA A 335 10.35 -0.96 32.74
N SER A 336 11.58 -1.32 32.35
CA SER A 336 12.72 -0.39 32.33
C SER A 336 12.66 0.60 31.17
N PHE A 337 12.54 0.11 29.94
CA PHE A 337 12.53 0.96 28.73
C PHE A 337 11.20 1.68 28.55
N GLY A 338 10.07 1.09 28.99
CA GLY A 338 8.77 1.74 28.96
C GLY A 338 8.71 2.95 29.89
N LEU A 339 9.24 2.84 31.11
CA LEU A 339 9.36 3.97 32.02
C LEU A 339 10.23 5.08 31.41
N LEU A 340 11.40 4.72 30.89
CA LEU A 340 12.31 5.69 30.29
C LEU A 340 11.69 6.38 29.05
N ALA A 341 11.00 5.64 28.20
CA ALA A 341 10.31 6.21 27.04
C ALA A 341 9.20 7.20 27.41
N ASN A 342 8.51 6.97 28.53
CA ASN A 342 7.44 7.86 29.01
C ASN A 342 7.98 9.11 29.73
N SER A 343 9.22 9.05 30.24
CA SER A 343 9.85 10.15 30.98
C SER A 343 10.63 11.12 30.08
N LEU A 344 10.99 10.71 28.87
CA LEU A 344 11.78 11.53 27.95
C LEU A 344 10.87 12.41 27.07
N PRO A 345 11.31 13.66 26.75
CA PRO A 345 10.54 14.56 25.91
C PRO A 345 10.39 14.07 24.47
N ILE A 346 9.30 14.47 23.82
CA ILE A 346 9.04 14.25 22.40
C ILE A 346 9.67 15.42 21.62
N GLY A 347 10.44 15.14 20.58
CA GLY A 347 11.06 16.18 19.74
C GLY A 347 12.02 15.61 18.69
N ASP A 348 12.86 16.45 18.09
CA ASP A 348 13.87 16.07 17.08
C ASP A 348 15.29 15.87 17.65
N SER A 349 15.43 15.89 18.96
CA SER A 349 16.72 15.80 19.64
C SER A 349 17.25 14.36 19.70
N LEU A 350 18.54 14.23 20.06
CA LEU A 350 19.15 12.93 20.38
C LEU A 350 18.34 12.23 21.49
N VAL A 351 17.80 12.98 22.44
CA VAL A 351 16.97 12.49 23.53
C VAL A 351 15.68 11.83 22.99
N ASP A 352 15.05 12.41 21.99
CA ASP A 352 13.88 11.80 21.37
C ASP A 352 14.23 10.53 20.58
N ARG A 353 15.40 10.47 19.95
CA ARG A 353 15.88 9.22 19.32
C ARG A 353 16.03 8.10 20.35
N ILE A 354 16.59 8.41 21.52
CA ILE A 354 16.70 7.47 22.64
C ILE A 354 15.31 7.10 23.15
N ARG A 355 14.41 8.05 23.31
CA ARG A 355 13.01 7.81 23.70
C ARG A 355 12.33 6.83 22.75
N ARG A 356 12.42 7.05 21.42
CA ARG A 356 11.82 6.17 20.41
C ARG A 356 12.43 4.77 20.45
N MET A 357 13.74 4.67 20.63
CA MET A 357 14.42 3.39 20.80
C MET A 357 13.91 2.65 22.04
N CYS A 358 13.80 3.34 23.19
CA CYS A 358 13.26 2.77 24.43
C CYS A 358 11.80 2.35 24.27
N ALA A 359 10.96 3.18 23.63
CA ALA A 359 9.57 2.83 23.34
C ALA A 359 9.47 1.55 22.50
N ARG A 360 10.34 1.40 21.49
CA ARG A 360 10.39 0.21 20.64
C ARG A 360 10.89 -1.03 21.39
N LEU A 361 11.90 -0.91 22.25
CA LEU A 361 12.40 -1.99 23.11
C LEU A 361 11.37 -2.48 24.12
N ALA A 362 10.48 -1.60 24.57
CA ALA A 362 9.42 -1.92 25.51
C ALA A 362 8.26 -2.74 24.89
N LEU A 363 8.10 -2.70 23.57
CA LEU A 363 7.03 -3.44 22.88
C LEU A 363 7.24 -4.96 22.96
N PRO A 364 6.15 -5.75 22.95
CA PRO A 364 6.20 -7.17 22.63
C PRO A 364 6.88 -7.42 21.30
N ASP A 365 7.52 -8.57 21.12
CA ASP A 365 8.33 -8.83 19.91
C ASP A 365 7.49 -8.91 18.64
N ASP A 366 6.27 -9.44 18.72
CA ASP A 366 5.30 -9.45 17.65
C ASP A 366 4.85 -8.03 17.26
N GLU A 367 4.48 -7.20 18.23
CA GLU A 367 4.14 -5.80 17.98
C GLU A 367 5.33 -5.03 17.41
N ARG A 368 6.53 -5.20 17.98
CA ARG A 368 7.74 -4.52 17.52
C ARG A 368 8.06 -4.84 16.06
N ARG A 369 7.84 -6.08 15.62
CA ARG A 369 8.02 -6.48 14.22
C ARG A 369 6.98 -5.90 13.28
N MET A 370 5.79 -5.58 13.79
CA MET A 370 4.72 -4.93 13.03
C MET A 370 4.84 -3.41 13.00
N THR A 371 5.58 -2.84 13.95
CA THR A 371 5.71 -1.40 14.09
C THR A 371 7.00 -0.90 13.45
N TRP A 372 6.95 -0.67 12.18
CA TRP A 372 7.96 0.17 11.55
C TRP A 372 8.05 1.57 12.21
N ARG A 373 6.90 2.21 12.44
CA ARG A 373 6.73 3.41 13.27
C ARG A 373 5.31 3.37 13.83
N PRO A 374 5.12 3.03 15.12
CA PRO A 374 3.81 3.20 15.73
C PRO A 374 3.45 4.67 15.64
N LEU A 375 2.26 4.95 15.10
CA LEU A 375 1.83 6.34 14.95
C LEU A 375 1.56 6.93 16.32
N PHE A 376 0.45 6.55 16.93
CA PHE A 376 0.12 6.94 18.29
C PHE A 376 0.20 5.72 19.21
N HIS A 377 1.12 5.74 20.17
CA HIS A 377 1.14 4.74 21.24
C HIS A 377 -0.19 4.73 22.01
N THR A 378 -0.53 3.61 22.62
CA THR A 378 -1.80 3.42 23.33
C THR A 378 -2.10 4.56 24.32
N ALA A 379 -1.11 4.99 25.13
CA ALA A 379 -1.28 6.10 26.06
C ALA A 379 -1.58 7.44 25.38
N VAL A 380 -1.06 7.66 24.18
CA VAL A 380 -1.31 8.88 23.39
C VAL A 380 -2.68 8.81 22.71
N ARG A 381 -3.07 7.64 22.15
CA ARG A 381 -4.42 7.43 21.61
C ARG A 381 -5.52 7.65 22.63
N GLN A 382 -5.30 7.20 23.87
CA GLN A 382 -6.22 7.44 24.98
C GLN A 382 -6.42 8.93 25.30
N LYS A 383 -5.42 9.78 25.04
CA LYS A 383 -5.54 11.24 25.18
C LYS A 383 -6.17 11.88 23.95
N LEU A 384 -5.92 11.33 22.77
CA LEU A 384 -6.40 11.83 21.49
C LEU A 384 -7.89 11.59 21.29
N LEU A 385 -8.36 10.36 21.54
CA LEU A 385 -9.73 9.95 21.25
C LEU A 385 -10.68 10.28 22.41
N THR A 386 -11.95 10.54 22.08
CA THR A 386 -13.03 10.64 23.08
C THR A 386 -13.42 9.25 23.60
N ALA A 387 -14.22 9.20 24.68
CA ALA A 387 -14.53 7.94 25.37
C ALA A 387 -15.19 6.89 24.44
N GLU A 388 -16.05 7.31 23.52
CA GLU A 388 -16.75 6.45 22.56
C GLU A 388 -15.79 5.73 21.62
N TYR A 389 -14.70 6.39 21.21
CA TYR A 389 -13.71 5.88 20.26
C TYR A 389 -12.48 5.24 20.91
N ARG A 390 -12.44 5.17 22.26
CA ARG A 390 -11.41 4.43 23.02
C ARG A 390 -11.83 2.98 23.18
N THR A 391 -11.91 2.24 22.11
CA THR A 391 -12.42 0.85 22.14
C THR A 391 -11.46 -0.13 22.79
N GLY A 392 -10.18 0.23 22.89
CA GLY A 392 -9.12 -0.68 23.35
C GLY A 392 -8.79 -1.78 22.35
N THR A 393 -9.25 -1.67 21.11
CA THR A 393 -8.96 -2.63 20.05
C THR A 393 -7.45 -2.66 19.78
N ASP A 394 -6.89 -3.86 19.68
CA ASP A 394 -5.49 -4.05 19.31
C ASP A 394 -5.29 -3.75 17.82
N PRO A 395 -4.57 -2.66 17.46
CA PRO A 395 -4.34 -2.30 16.06
C PRO A 395 -3.42 -3.29 15.34
N TYR A 396 -2.70 -4.13 16.08
CA TYR A 396 -1.74 -5.12 15.56
C TYR A 396 -2.32 -6.53 15.45
N ALA A 397 -3.59 -6.72 15.79
CA ALA A 397 -4.21 -8.05 15.87
C ALA A 397 -4.04 -8.86 14.58
N VAL A 398 -4.28 -8.23 13.41
CA VAL A 398 -4.13 -8.89 12.09
C VAL A 398 -2.68 -9.29 11.84
N GLY A 399 -1.74 -8.39 12.09
CA GLY A 399 -0.32 -8.69 11.90
C GLY A 399 0.19 -9.78 12.85
N LYS A 400 -0.28 -9.79 14.11
CA LYS A 400 0.01 -10.88 15.07
C LYS A 400 -0.52 -12.22 14.57
N GLU A 401 -1.72 -12.25 13.98
CA GLU A 401 -2.28 -13.44 13.35
C GLU A 401 -1.37 -13.96 12.23
N TYR A 402 -0.90 -13.08 11.32
CA TYR A 402 0.03 -13.46 10.26
C TYR A 402 1.35 -14.00 10.81
N LEU A 403 1.99 -13.27 11.73
CA LEU A 403 3.25 -13.71 12.34
C LEU A 403 3.12 -15.04 13.10
N GLY A 404 1.98 -15.28 13.75
CA GLY A 404 1.72 -16.53 14.48
C GLY A 404 1.58 -17.76 13.58
N LYS A 405 1.27 -17.59 12.29
CA LYS A 405 1.20 -18.65 11.28
C LYS A 405 2.52 -18.89 10.56
N ALA A 406 3.45 -17.92 10.55
CA ALA A 406 4.67 -17.96 9.76
C ALA A 406 5.60 -19.10 10.20
N THR A 407 6.15 -19.83 9.22
CA THR A 407 7.12 -20.91 9.46
C THR A 407 8.57 -20.45 9.34
N LEU A 408 8.80 -19.15 9.12
CA LEU A 408 10.12 -18.52 9.08
C LEU A 408 10.78 -18.53 10.46
N ASN A 409 12.07 -18.77 10.50
CA ASN A 409 12.86 -18.80 11.74
C ASN A 409 13.78 -17.59 11.89
N ASP A 410 14.23 -17.00 10.78
CA ASP A 410 15.12 -15.85 10.79
C ASP A 410 14.34 -14.59 11.24
N PRO A 411 14.78 -13.88 12.29
CA PRO A 411 14.10 -12.68 12.78
C PRO A 411 13.94 -11.57 11.74
N LEU A 412 14.88 -11.46 10.79
CA LEU A 412 14.82 -10.49 9.71
C LEU A 412 13.75 -10.87 8.69
N ASN A 413 13.71 -12.15 8.28
CA ASN A 413 12.71 -12.65 7.34
C ASN A 413 11.29 -12.57 7.96
N LEU A 414 11.15 -12.81 9.28
CA LEU A 414 9.89 -12.56 9.99
C LEU A 414 9.48 -11.08 9.99
N TYR A 415 10.45 -10.17 10.15
CA TYR A 415 10.17 -8.73 10.06
C TYR A 415 9.71 -8.34 8.65
N GLN A 416 10.40 -8.82 7.60
CA GLN A 416 10.01 -8.62 6.20
C GLN A 416 8.61 -9.20 5.92
N TYR A 417 8.33 -10.42 6.40
CA TYR A 417 7.03 -11.05 6.28
C TYR A 417 5.92 -10.18 6.88
N GLY A 418 6.16 -9.58 8.04
CA GLY A 418 5.23 -8.62 8.65
C GLY A 418 4.97 -7.39 7.76
N LEU A 419 6.02 -6.80 7.17
CA LEU A 419 5.88 -5.68 6.24
C LEU A 419 5.12 -6.07 4.97
N ILE A 420 5.43 -7.23 4.40
CA ILE A 420 4.83 -7.75 3.16
C ILE A 420 3.34 -8.06 3.35
N THR A 421 2.95 -8.57 4.52
CA THR A 421 1.56 -9.00 4.79
C THR A 421 0.66 -7.88 5.30
N THR A 422 1.22 -6.72 5.70
CA THR A 422 0.45 -5.60 6.24
C THR A 422 0.81 -4.27 5.56
N PHE A 423 2.01 -3.74 5.78
CA PHE A 423 2.38 -2.40 5.32
C PHE A 423 2.36 -2.27 3.79
N LEU A 424 2.91 -3.25 3.08
CA LEU A 424 2.95 -3.24 1.61
C LEU A 424 1.54 -3.18 0.97
N PRO A 425 0.59 -4.10 1.29
CA PRO A 425 -0.75 -4.05 0.70
C PRO A 425 -1.63 -2.93 1.25
N ASP A 426 -1.52 -2.59 2.54
CA ASP A 426 -2.48 -1.76 3.24
C ASP A 426 -2.18 -0.26 3.13
N ASP A 427 -0.91 0.10 2.92
CA ASP A 427 -0.44 1.48 2.74
C ASP A 427 0.03 1.70 1.29
N LEU A 428 1.14 1.06 0.87
CA LEU A 428 1.82 1.40 -0.38
C LEU A 428 0.99 1.06 -1.61
N LEU A 429 0.58 -0.19 -1.74
CA LEU A 429 -0.18 -0.63 -2.92
C LEU A 429 -1.59 -0.05 -2.94
N TYR A 430 -2.23 0.06 -1.77
CA TYR A 430 -3.56 0.64 -1.65
C TYR A 430 -3.60 2.09 -2.12
N LYS A 431 -2.70 2.97 -1.61
CA LYS A 431 -2.67 4.38 -2.04
C LYS A 431 -2.36 4.50 -3.53
N ASN A 432 -1.41 3.70 -4.05
CA ASN A 432 -1.03 3.74 -5.46
C ASN A 432 -2.20 3.30 -6.36
N GLU A 433 -2.94 2.25 -5.98
CA GLU A 433 -4.15 1.82 -6.65
C GLU A 433 -5.22 2.92 -6.69
N ARG A 434 -5.49 3.56 -5.54
CA ARG A 434 -6.49 4.64 -5.46
C ARG A 434 -6.10 5.85 -6.30
N MET A 435 -4.83 6.25 -6.27
CA MET A 435 -4.35 7.38 -7.06
C MET A 435 -4.33 7.05 -8.56
N ALA A 436 -3.99 5.84 -8.94
CA ALA A 436 -4.05 5.38 -10.33
C ALA A 436 -5.50 5.39 -10.86
N SER A 437 -6.44 4.89 -10.06
CA SER A 437 -7.87 4.89 -10.39
C SER A 437 -8.42 6.31 -10.52
N ALA A 438 -7.98 7.26 -9.69
CA ALA A 438 -8.40 8.68 -9.74
C ALA A 438 -8.08 9.33 -11.09
N HIS A 439 -7.00 8.92 -11.74
CA HIS A 439 -6.55 9.46 -13.04
C HIS A 439 -6.83 8.54 -14.22
N ASN A 440 -7.47 7.40 -13.97
CA ASN A 440 -7.72 6.43 -15.04
C ASN A 440 -6.42 5.96 -15.72
N VAL A 441 -5.41 5.65 -14.91
CA VAL A 441 -4.10 5.16 -15.31
C VAL A 441 -3.87 3.81 -14.65
N MET A 442 -3.25 2.87 -15.37
CA MET A 442 -2.80 1.60 -14.82
C MET A 442 -1.43 1.77 -14.19
N ASN A 443 -1.31 1.53 -12.89
CA ASN A 443 -0.01 1.49 -12.22
C ASN A 443 0.50 0.05 -12.21
N ARG A 444 1.66 -0.19 -12.84
CA ARG A 444 2.34 -1.48 -12.88
C ARG A 444 3.54 -1.48 -11.97
N THR A 445 3.55 -2.38 -10.99
CA THR A 445 4.56 -2.52 -9.94
C THR A 445 5.33 -3.84 -10.11
N PRO A 446 6.34 -3.91 -11.01
CA PRO A 446 7.02 -5.16 -11.34
C PRO A 446 7.72 -5.82 -10.15
N LEU A 447 8.24 -5.00 -9.22
CA LEU A 447 9.04 -5.46 -8.11
C LEU A 447 8.21 -6.01 -6.93
N VAL A 448 6.87 -6.06 -7.08
CA VAL A 448 5.91 -6.71 -6.15
C VAL A 448 5.36 -8.03 -6.75
N ASP A 449 6.02 -8.58 -7.76
CA ASP A 449 5.67 -9.90 -8.29
C ASP A 449 5.73 -10.96 -7.17
N TYR A 450 4.68 -11.81 -7.05
CA TYR A 450 4.61 -12.79 -5.96
C TYR A 450 5.81 -13.74 -5.91
N ARG A 451 6.44 -14.04 -7.07
CA ARG A 451 7.65 -14.85 -7.17
C ARG A 451 8.85 -14.16 -6.55
N LEU A 452 8.95 -12.82 -6.68
CA LEU A 452 9.99 -12.02 -6.00
C LEU A 452 9.75 -11.98 -4.50
N ILE A 453 8.50 -11.87 -4.06
CA ILE A 453 8.12 -11.89 -2.64
C ILE A 453 8.54 -13.23 -2.01
N GLU A 454 8.20 -14.35 -2.64
CA GLU A 454 8.57 -15.67 -2.16
C GLU A 454 10.10 -15.86 -2.13
N LEU A 455 10.80 -15.42 -3.19
CA LEU A 455 12.24 -15.53 -3.28
C LEU A 455 12.95 -14.65 -2.22
N ALA A 456 12.45 -13.44 -1.96
CA ALA A 456 12.98 -12.57 -0.92
C ALA A 456 12.87 -13.21 0.47
N LEU A 457 11.72 -13.80 0.81
CA LEU A 457 11.50 -14.51 2.09
C LEU A 457 12.28 -15.82 2.18
N ARG A 458 12.53 -16.51 1.06
CA ARG A 458 13.39 -17.70 1.02
C ARG A 458 14.86 -17.37 1.16
N THR A 459 15.27 -16.14 0.86
CA THR A 459 16.69 -15.74 0.93
C THR A 459 17.13 -15.56 2.38
N PRO A 460 18.12 -16.33 2.87
CA PRO A 460 18.64 -16.18 4.23
C PRO A 460 19.22 -14.78 4.49
N SER A 461 18.99 -14.24 5.69
CA SER A 461 19.41 -12.89 6.06
C SER A 461 20.91 -12.63 5.94
N ARG A 462 21.74 -13.68 6.09
CA ARG A 462 23.20 -13.59 5.89
C ARG A 462 23.63 -13.10 4.50
N TYR A 463 22.77 -13.29 3.48
CA TYR A 463 23.01 -12.80 2.12
C TYR A 463 22.38 -11.43 1.85
N GLN A 464 21.49 -10.98 2.72
CA GLN A 464 20.73 -9.76 2.51
C GLN A 464 21.33 -8.54 3.22
N ILE A 465 21.97 -8.76 4.39
CA ILE A 465 22.44 -7.67 5.25
C ILE A 465 23.81 -7.98 5.90
N ALA A 466 24.66 -6.96 5.97
CA ALA A 466 25.93 -7.00 6.70
C ALA A 466 26.07 -5.76 7.60
N PRO A 467 27.06 -5.74 8.53
CA PRO A 467 27.42 -4.51 9.21
C PRO A 467 27.79 -3.40 8.22
N PRO A 468 27.37 -2.14 8.45
CA PRO A 468 27.77 -1.03 7.60
C PRO A 468 29.29 -0.81 7.67
N THR A 469 29.86 -0.40 6.54
CA THR A 469 31.28 -0.02 6.42
C THR A 469 31.40 1.39 5.86
N PRO A 470 32.59 2.00 5.80
CA PRO A 470 32.76 3.27 5.09
C PRO A 470 32.30 3.24 3.63
N GLN A 471 32.32 2.05 2.98
CA GLN A 471 32.00 1.87 1.56
C GLN A 471 30.55 1.47 1.30
N THR A 472 29.87 0.84 2.27
CA THR A 472 28.49 0.35 2.08
C THR A 472 27.63 0.56 3.31
N ASP A 473 26.34 0.81 3.08
CA ASP A 473 25.31 0.80 4.13
C ASP A 473 24.97 -0.60 4.64
N GLY A 474 25.44 -1.66 3.97
CA GLY A 474 25.26 -3.05 4.36
C GLY A 474 23.83 -3.57 4.23
N ILE A 475 22.97 -2.92 3.43
CA ILE A 475 21.57 -3.31 3.20
C ILE A 475 21.33 -3.71 1.75
N LYS A 476 20.27 -4.50 1.51
CA LYS A 476 19.87 -4.98 0.17
C LYS A 476 21.02 -5.64 -0.60
N LEU A 477 21.94 -6.35 0.07
CA LEU A 477 23.19 -6.80 -0.53
C LEU A 477 22.97 -7.70 -1.75
N LEU A 478 22.15 -8.76 -1.62
CA LEU A 478 21.85 -9.67 -2.72
C LEU A 478 21.08 -8.97 -3.84
N TYR A 479 20.12 -8.10 -3.48
CA TYR A 479 19.36 -7.32 -4.44
C TYR A 479 20.27 -6.37 -5.24
N LYS A 480 21.15 -5.61 -4.58
CA LYS A 480 22.14 -4.76 -5.24
C LYS A 480 23.07 -5.60 -6.14
N ALA A 481 23.51 -6.77 -5.67
CA ALA A 481 24.34 -7.68 -6.46
C ALA A 481 23.63 -8.21 -7.71
N ALA A 482 22.33 -8.52 -7.63
CA ALA A 482 21.53 -8.95 -8.77
C ALA A 482 21.35 -7.83 -9.81
N LEU A 483 21.37 -6.57 -9.39
CA LEU A 483 21.23 -5.40 -10.26
C LEU A 483 22.55 -4.87 -10.86
N ARG A 484 23.72 -5.45 -10.50
CA ARG A 484 25.01 -5.08 -11.13
C ARG A 484 24.97 -5.28 -12.65
N GLY A 485 25.42 -4.27 -13.40
CA GLY A 485 25.32 -4.25 -14.88
C GLY A 485 23.92 -3.92 -15.44
N ILE A 486 22.90 -3.80 -14.58
CA ILE A 486 21.58 -3.24 -14.91
C ILE A 486 21.55 -1.78 -14.51
N VAL A 487 21.68 -1.50 -13.23
CA VAL A 487 21.69 -0.15 -12.65
C VAL A 487 23.13 0.39 -12.57
N PRO A 488 23.37 1.66 -12.90
CA PRO A 488 24.70 2.27 -12.75
C PRO A 488 25.27 2.12 -11.34
N ASP A 489 26.57 1.79 -11.24
CA ASP A 489 27.24 1.54 -9.96
C ASP A 489 27.18 2.76 -9.03
N GLY A 490 27.23 3.96 -9.56
CA GLY A 490 27.09 5.20 -8.76
C GLY A 490 25.75 5.32 -8.03
N ILE A 491 24.69 4.65 -8.51
CA ILE A 491 23.38 4.56 -7.84
C ILE A 491 23.37 3.38 -6.86
N LEU A 492 23.90 2.21 -7.26
CA LEU A 492 23.92 1.00 -6.43
C LEU A 492 24.76 1.14 -5.16
N ASP A 493 25.92 1.79 -5.27
CA ASP A 493 26.89 1.90 -4.19
C ASP A 493 26.66 3.08 -3.26
N ARG A 494 25.70 3.94 -3.62
CA ARG A 494 25.32 5.05 -2.75
C ARG A 494 24.73 4.54 -1.44
N LYS A 495 25.16 5.16 -0.35
CA LYS A 495 24.49 5.01 0.94
C LYS A 495 23.12 5.69 0.89
N LYS A 496 22.06 4.96 1.25
CA LYS A 496 20.72 5.52 1.31
C LYS A 496 20.65 6.50 2.50
N GLU A 497 20.65 7.79 2.21
CA GLU A 497 20.56 8.81 3.25
C GLU A 497 19.12 9.01 3.73
N ARG A 498 18.15 9.02 2.80
CA ARG A 498 16.72 9.22 3.09
C ARG A 498 15.84 8.46 2.09
N GLY A 499 14.59 8.17 2.48
CA GLY A 499 13.51 7.81 1.56
C GLY A 499 12.82 9.06 1.02
N PHE A 500 11.90 8.89 0.07
CA PHE A 500 11.03 9.97 -0.40
C PHE A 500 10.23 10.51 0.79
N SER A 501 10.41 11.79 1.11
CA SER A 501 9.69 12.46 2.20
C SER A 501 9.30 13.87 1.76
N GLN A 502 8.12 14.31 2.22
CA GLN A 502 7.64 15.66 1.97
C GLN A 502 8.09 16.60 3.10
N PRO A 503 8.24 17.90 2.82
CA PRO A 503 8.64 18.90 3.81
C PRO A 503 7.49 19.34 4.74
N THR A 504 6.58 18.43 5.10
CA THR A 504 5.41 18.67 5.96
C THR A 504 5.79 19.28 7.30
N LYS A 505 6.93 18.87 7.87
CA LYS A 505 7.45 19.46 9.10
C LYS A 505 7.60 20.99 9.00
N VAL A 506 8.18 21.47 7.90
CA VAL A 506 8.42 22.91 7.69
C VAL A 506 7.13 23.60 7.26
N TRP A 507 6.36 22.97 6.38
CA TRP A 507 5.15 23.56 5.83
C TRP A 507 4.05 23.74 6.87
N PHE A 508 3.88 22.80 7.78
CA PHE A 508 2.89 22.89 8.86
C PHE A 508 3.24 23.92 9.94
N ALA A 509 4.52 24.24 10.10
CA ALA A 509 4.94 25.35 10.96
C ALA A 509 4.93 26.71 10.25
N GLY A 510 4.82 26.72 8.92
CA GLY A 510 4.91 27.91 8.06
C GLY A 510 3.71 28.06 7.11
N PRO A 511 3.92 27.89 5.78
CA PRO A 511 2.94 28.27 4.76
C PRO A 511 1.61 27.49 4.81
N LEU A 512 1.56 26.29 5.40
CA LEU A 512 0.34 25.50 5.56
C LEU A 512 -0.23 25.51 6.97
N LYS A 513 0.23 26.40 7.85
CA LYS A 513 -0.22 26.48 9.24
C LYS A 513 -1.72 26.72 9.36
N ASP A 514 -2.26 27.67 8.61
CA ASP A 514 -3.67 28.05 8.67
C ASP A 514 -4.57 26.95 8.05
N PHE A 515 -4.14 26.36 6.93
CA PHE A 515 -4.80 25.20 6.34
C PHE A 515 -4.89 24.03 7.31
N LEU A 516 -3.78 23.70 7.96
CA LEU A 516 -3.73 22.65 8.96
C LEU A 516 -4.68 22.95 10.13
N HIS A 517 -4.62 24.17 10.68
CA HIS A 517 -5.47 24.61 11.81
C HIS A 517 -6.97 24.46 11.47
N GLU A 518 -7.38 24.94 10.29
CA GLU A 518 -8.76 24.86 9.85
C GLU A 518 -9.28 23.43 9.84
N HIS A 519 -8.52 22.49 9.25
CA HIS A 519 -8.97 21.10 9.09
C HIS A 519 -8.82 20.22 10.33
N ILE A 520 -7.94 20.55 11.30
CA ILE A 520 -7.80 19.71 12.50
C ILE A 520 -8.45 20.31 13.74
N LEU A 521 -8.68 21.63 13.78
CA LEU A 521 -9.22 22.37 14.93
C LEU A 521 -10.45 23.25 14.58
N GLY A 522 -10.81 23.36 13.32
CA GLY A 522 -11.98 24.06 12.86
C GLY A 522 -13.29 23.44 13.39
N ALA A 523 -14.39 24.16 13.23
CA ALA A 523 -15.69 23.75 13.74
C ALA A 523 -16.14 22.38 13.21
N GLY A 524 -15.93 22.08 11.92
CA GLY A 524 -16.26 20.78 11.32
C GLY A 524 -15.53 19.62 11.98
N ALA A 525 -14.20 19.69 12.11
CA ALA A 525 -13.40 18.63 12.71
C ALA A 525 -13.76 18.34 14.18
N THR A 526 -14.06 19.39 14.95
CA THR A 526 -14.38 19.27 16.38
C THR A 526 -15.84 18.90 16.65
N ALA A 527 -16.76 19.19 15.72
CA ALA A 527 -18.17 18.87 15.88
C ALA A 527 -18.45 17.35 15.84
N ARG A 528 -17.55 16.56 15.24
CA ARG A 528 -17.72 15.09 15.13
C ARG A 528 -17.60 14.35 16.46
N GLY A 529 -17.05 14.99 17.49
CA GLY A 529 -16.92 14.37 18.82
C GLY A 529 -15.95 13.18 18.88
N ILE A 530 -15.11 12.97 17.85
CA ILE A 530 -14.17 11.83 17.74
C ILE A 530 -12.89 12.11 18.51
N ILE A 531 -12.33 13.31 18.34
CA ILE A 531 -11.01 13.69 18.86
C ILE A 531 -11.10 14.70 20.01
N ASN A 532 -10.15 14.63 20.92
CA ASN A 532 -10.01 15.58 22.03
C ASN A 532 -9.34 16.87 21.52
N ARG A 533 -10.14 17.93 21.34
CA ARG A 533 -9.67 19.23 20.85
C ARG A 533 -8.51 19.81 21.66
N VAL A 534 -8.55 19.72 22.98
CA VAL A 534 -7.51 20.29 23.86
C VAL A 534 -6.16 19.62 23.60
N PHE A 535 -6.18 18.30 23.44
CA PHE A 535 -4.96 17.54 23.12
C PHE A 535 -4.41 17.88 21.73
N VAL A 536 -5.28 17.98 20.71
CA VAL A 536 -4.87 18.36 19.35
C VAL A 536 -4.34 19.79 19.28
N GLN A 537 -4.98 20.74 19.98
CA GLN A 537 -4.49 22.13 20.10
C GLN A 537 -3.05 22.16 20.66
N ARG A 538 -2.78 21.36 21.69
CA ARG A 538 -1.44 21.27 22.26
C ARG A 538 -0.42 20.76 21.24
N LEU A 539 -0.71 19.68 20.48
CA LEU A 539 0.19 19.17 19.44
C LEU A 539 0.48 20.23 18.37
N PHE A 540 -0.56 20.94 17.95
CA PHE A 540 -0.44 22.03 16.98
C PHE A 540 0.45 23.16 17.50
N ASP A 541 0.21 23.63 18.71
CA ASP A 541 0.96 24.72 19.32
C ASP A 541 2.44 24.35 19.54
N GLU A 542 2.74 23.17 20.05
CA GLU A 542 4.11 22.68 20.24
C GLU A 542 4.85 22.59 18.91
N HIS A 543 4.19 22.09 17.83
CA HIS A 543 4.79 21.99 16.51
C HIS A 543 5.06 23.34 15.86
N THR A 544 4.06 24.22 15.85
CA THR A 544 4.15 25.54 15.20
C THR A 544 5.08 26.51 15.91
N ARG A 545 5.32 26.32 17.21
CA ARG A 545 6.33 27.08 17.99
C ARG A 545 7.72 26.45 17.94
N GLY A 546 7.89 25.34 17.22
CA GLY A 546 9.18 24.63 17.13
C GLY A 546 9.61 23.93 18.42
N GLN A 547 8.71 23.74 19.39
CA GLN A 547 8.99 23.09 20.66
C GLN A 547 9.13 21.56 20.53
N ALA A 548 8.35 20.96 19.61
CA ALA A 548 8.42 19.55 19.30
C ALA A 548 8.01 19.28 17.85
N ASN A 549 8.52 18.20 17.26
CA ASN A 549 8.08 17.78 15.93
C ASN A 549 6.91 16.79 16.04
N HIS A 550 5.73 17.24 15.64
CA HIS A 550 4.50 16.44 15.60
C HIS A 550 3.97 16.23 14.18
N ASP A 551 4.79 16.41 13.13
CA ASP A 551 4.35 16.36 11.75
C ASP A 551 3.59 15.08 11.39
N ALA A 552 4.06 13.90 11.83
CA ALA A 552 3.38 12.63 11.58
C ALA A 552 2.00 12.54 12.25
N TYR A 553 1.86 13.09 13.47
CA TYR A 553 0.58 13.14 14.18
C TYR A 553 -0.40 14.09 13.50
N LEU A 554 0.10 15.27 13.12
CA LEU A 554 -0.69 16.31 12.48
C LEU A 554 -1.12 15.89 11.06
N THR A 555 -0.23 15.21 10.31
CA THR A 555 -0.56 14.59 9.01
C THR A 555 -1.69 13.56 9.15
N SER A 556 -1.61 12.69 10.16
CA SER A 556 -2.65 11.69 10.41
C SER A 556 -4.01 12.32 10.70
N LEU A 557 -4.02 13.35 11.55
CA LEU A 557 -5.23 14.10 11.88
C LEU A 557 -5.80 14.84 10.67
N LEU A 558 -4.93 15.48 9.89
CA LEU A 558 -5.32 16.19 8.67
C LEU A 558 -5.98 15.24 7.66
N ILE A 559 -5.30 14.14 7.33
CA ILE A 559 -5.83 13.15 6.39
C ILE A 559 -7.15 12.54 6.89
N PHE A 560 -7.23 12.22 8.18
CA PHE A 560 -8.47 11.69 8.78
C PHE A 560 -9.63 12.67 8.64
N ASN A 561 -9.44 13.94 8.98
CA ASN A 561 -10.51 14.93 8.90
C ASN A 561 -10.90 15.25 7.45
N LEU A 562 -9.94 15.40 6.53
CA LEU A 562 -10.22 15.56 5.10
C LEU A 562 -11.00 14.36 4.54
N TRP A 563 -10.67 13.14 4.97
CA TRP A 563 -11.40 11.94 4.58
C TRP A 563 -12.83 11.96 5.12
N MET A 564 -13.03 12.32 6.38
CA MET A 564 -14.35 12.45 6.97
C MET A 564 -15.19 13.51 6.24
N ASP A 565 -14.60 14.67 5.91
CA ASP A 565 -15.26 15.72 5.12
C ASP A 565 -15.68 15.19 3.74
N SER A 566 -14.81 14.42 3.08
CA SER A 566 -15.10 13.84 1.76
C SER A 566 -16.26 12.85 1.82
N GLN A 567 -16.35 12.03 2.88
CA GLN A 567 -17.44 11.07 3.07
C GLN A 567 -18.78 11.77 3.35
N GLU A 568 -18.80 12.85 4.13
CA GLU A 568 -19.99 13.64 4.41
C GLU A 568 -20.51 14.32 3.15
N ASN A 569 -19.63 14.98 2.38
CA ASN A 569 -19.98 15.63 1.11
C ASN A 569 -20.53 14.63 0.07
N TRP A 570 -19.90 13.46 -0.03
CA TRP A 570 -20.32 12.43 -0.96
C TRP A 570 -21.70 11.85 -0.58
N ARG A 571 -21.96 11.58 0.71
CA ARG A 571 -23.27 11.13 1.20
C ARG A 571 -24.37 12.16 0.92
N ALA A 572 -24.10 13.44 1.16
CA ALA A 572 -25.05 14.53 0.86
C ALA A 572 -25.41 14.57 -0.64
N SER A 573 -24.42 14.35 -1.50
CA SER A 573 -24.64 14.29 -2.96
C SER A 573 -25.49 13.09 -3.39
N CYS A 574 -25.31 11.92 -2.77
CA CYS A 574 -26.11 10.72 -3.05
C CYS A 574 -27.58 10.87 -2.58
N THR A 575 -27.81 11.45 -1.40
CA THR A 575 -29.17 11.63 -0.86
C THR A 575 -29.95 12.70 -1.63
N GLY A 576 -29.30 13.75 -2.14
CA GLY A 576 -29.91 14.77 -2.98
C GLY A 576 -30.40 14.26 -4.34
N THR A 577 -29.77 13.24 -4.89
CA THR A 577 -30.15 12.65 -6.19
C THR A 577 -31.32 11.67 -6.08
N PHE A 578 -31.52 11.02 -4.94
CA PHE A 578 -32.63 10.08 -4.72
C PHE A 578 -33.95 10.75 -4.29
N SER A 579 -33.93 11.98 -3.80
CA SER A 579 -35.16 12.72 -3.44
C SER A 579 -35.90 13.34 -4.63
N GLY A 580 -35.32 13.27 -5.84
CA GLY A 580 -35.86 13.90 -7.04
C GLY A 580 -36.77 13.05 -7.95
N ASN A 581 -36.87 11.71 -7.76
CA ASN A 581 -37.61 10.87 -8.72
C ASN A 581 -38.23 9.60 -8.12
N HIS A 582 -39.12 9.72 -7.14
CA HIS A 582 -40.07 8.66 -6.78
C HIS A 582 -41.50 9.14 -6.85
N GLN A 583 -41.92 9.60 -8.03
CA GLN A 583 -43.32 9.56 -8.46
C GLN A 583 -43.36 8.99 -9.89
N GLY A 584 -43.72 7.72 -9.98
CA GLY A 584 -44.27 7.11 -11.18
C GLY A 584 -43.27 6.55 -12.20
N VAL A 585 -42.82 5.29 -12.02
CA VAL A 585 -42.66 4.39 -13.19
C VAL A 585 -43.15 3.01 -12.76
N GLY A 586 -44.38 2.76 -13.14
CA GLY A 586 -44.92 1.42 -13.21
C GLY A 586 -44.17 0.58 -14.28
N SER A 587 -44.09 -0.70 -14.00
CA SER A 587 -43.69 -1.80 -14.88
C SER A 587 -43.66 -1.47 -16.39
N ARG A 588 -42.45 -1.51 -16.99
CA ARG A 588 -42.28 -1.83 -18.41
C ARG A 588 -41.17 -2.83 -18.60
N HIS A 589 -41.52 -3.92 -19.28
CA HIS A 589 -40.74 -5.03 -19.76
C HIS A 589 -39.41 -4.60 -20.38
N MET A 590 -38.33 -5.30 -19.98
CA MET A 590 -37.13 -5.45 -20.80
C MET A 590 -37.48 -6.31 -22.03
N ALA A 591 -37.46 -5.71 -23.22
CA ALA A 591 -37.32 -6.43 -24.47
C ALA A 591 -35.89 -6.19 -25.00
N ALA A 592 -35.23 -7.28 -25.29
CA ALA A 592 -33.93 -7.34 -25.94
C ALA A 592 -33.95 -6.72 -27.34
N GLN A 593 -32.89 -6.00 -27.70
CA GLN A 593 -32.42 -5.97 -29.09
C GLN A 593 -30.90 -5.84 -29.14
N THR A 594 -30.30 -6.89 -29.75
CA THR A 594 -29.05 -7.05 -30.51
C THR A 594 -27.84 -6.25 -30.06
#